data_4fabbd29ef091b2ebca8a529e58153c3
#
_entry.id   4fabbd29ef091b2ebca8a529e58153c3
#
_cell.length_a   1.000
_cell.length_b   1.000
_cell.length_c   1.000
_cell.angle_alpha   90.00
_cell.angle_beta   90.00
_cell.angle_gamma   90.00
#
_symmetry.space_group_name_H-M   'P 1'
#
loop_
_entity.id
_entity.type
_entity.pdbx_description
1 polymer ?
#
loop_
_entity_poly.entity_id
_entity_poly.type
_entity_poly.pdbx_seq_one_letter_code
_entity_poly.pdbx_strand_id
1 'polypeptide(L)'
;MVDGRGRFRNGYTANTDDPETYMVHLTAETAPPEYLAFLRSRNIPYLVAGKGRVDLSAMLRKVKEKLRVETIVTSSGGRLSGALIRSSLLDEVNILLSPIVIGGFSTPTLFSSPDLSWPSIMPNKLALMETKTLMNDKVWLRYKVVYD
;
A
#
# COMPACT_ATOMS: atom_id res chain seq x y z
N MET A 1 -5.98 -5.10 -3.97
CA MET A 1 -4.62 -5.36 -4.50
C MET A 1 -4.25 -4.32 -5.53
N VAL A 2 -3.02 -3.75 -5.50
CA VAL A 2 -2.56 -2.78 -6.50
C VAL A 2 -1.77 -3.51 -7.58
N ASP A 3 -2.28 -3.51 -8.82
CA ASP A 3 -1.64 -4.11 -9.99
C ASP A 3 -1.87 -3.27 -11.25
N GLY A 4 -1.10 -2.18 -11.37
CA GLY A 4 -1.23 -1.25 -12.49
C GLY A 4 -0.92 -1.84 -13.87
N ARG A 5 -0.25 -2.99 -13.95
CA ARG A 5 0.17 -3.63 -15.20
C ARG A 5 -0.61 -4.91 -15.53
N GLY A 6 -1.52 -5.33 -14.70
CA GLY A 6 -2.31 -6.54 -14.92
C GLY A 6 -1.49 -7.83 -14.98
N ARG A 7 -0.52 -7.98 -14.08
CA ARG A 7 0.40 -9.13 -14.07
C ARG A 7 -0.14 -10.35 -13.32
N PHE A 8 -1.08 -10.14 -12.42
CA PHE A 8 -1.61 -11.19 -11.55
C PHE A 8 -2.82 -11.91 -12.19
N ARG A 9 -2.60 -12.55 -13.34
CA ARG A 9 -3.67 -13.24 -14.08
C ARG A 9 -4.14 -14.54 -13.42
N ASN A 10 -3.30 -15.21 -12.64
CA ASN A 10 -3.57 -16.57 -12.17
C ASN A 10 -3.53 -16.75 -10.65
N GLY A 11 -3.31 -15.69 -9.87
CA GLY A 11 -2.93 -15.85 -8.48
C GLY A 11 -3.98 -15.46 -7.43
N TYR A 12 -4.95 -14.66 -7.81
CA TYR A 12 -5.95 -14.17 -6.87
C TYR A 12 -7.31 -14.16 -7.54
N THR A 13 -7.93 -15.33 -7.60
CA THR A 13 -9.37 -15.39 -7.73
C THR A 13 -9.92 -14.88 -6.41
N ALA A 14 -10.57 -13.75 -6.43
CA ALA A 14 -11.25 -13.27 -5.27
C ALA A 14 -12.25 -14.30 -4.84
N ASN A 15 -12.18 -14.80 -3.79
CA ASN A 15 -13.19 -15.13 -2.82
C ASN A 15 -12.50 -16.02 -1.84
N THR A 16 -12.13 -15.42 -0.76
CA THR A 16 -11.97 -16.12 0.49
C THR A 16 -13.26 -16.86 0.76
N ASP A 17 -13.22 -17.96 1.48
CA ASP A 17 -14.43 -18.68 1.94
C ASP A 17 -15.30 -17.82 2.86
N ASP A 18 -14.87 -16.58 3.14
CA ASP A 18 -15.60 -15.59 3.90
C ASP A 18 -16.45 -14.73 2.94
N PRO A 19 -17.79 -14.83 3.01
CA PRO A 19 -18.70 -14.08 2.14
C PRO A 19 -18.65 -12.55 2.36
N GLU A 20 -18.08 -12.09 3.47
CA GLU A 20 -17.92 -10.67 3.78
C GLU A 20 -16.59 -10.11 3.24
N THR A 21 -15.69 -10.97 2.80
CA THR A 21 -14.38 -10.57 2.25
C THR A 21 -14.35 -10.73 0.75
N TYR A 22 -14.01 -9.69 0.04
CA TYR A 22 -13.81 -9.73 -1.42
C TYR A 22 -12.56 -8.95 -1.82
N MET A 23 -11.97 -9.35 -2.94
CA MET A 23 -10.80 -8.70 -3.48
C MET A 23 -11.18 -7.68 -4.54
N VAL A 24 -10.59 -6.49 -4.45
CA VAL A 24 -10.70 -5.44 -5.47
C VAL A 24 -9.33 -5.21 -6.10
N HIS A 25 -9.25 -5.24 -7.42
CA HIS A 25 -8.03 -4.92 -8.14
C HIS A 25 -7.98 -3.41 -8.43
N LEU A 26 -6.85 -2.78 -8.07
CA LEU A 26 -6.60 -1.37 -8.29
C LEU A 26 -5.58 -1.25 -9.42
N THR A 27 -6.00 -0.73 -10.57
CA THR A 27 -5.21 -0.76 -11.80
C THR A 27 -5.15 0.60 -12.50
N ALA A 28 -4.33 0.72 -13.54
CA ALA A 28 -4.19 1.92 -14.36
C ALA A 28 -4.90 1.73 -15.73
N GLU A 29 -5.07 2.82 -16.47
CA GLU A 29 -5.70 2.81 -17.81
C GLU A 29 -4.90 1.98 -18.81
N THR A 30 -3.59 1.82 -18.61
CA THR A 30 -2.71 0.99 -19.44
C THR A 30 -2.77 -0.50 -19.10
N ALA A 31 -3.66 -0.93 -18.20
CA ALA A 31 -3.87 -2.36 -17.97
C ALA A 31 -4.33 -3.05 -19.27
N PRO A 32 -3.76 -4.21 -19.61
CA PRO A 32 -4.11 -4.91 -20.84
C PRO A 32 -5.60 -5.20 -20.91
N PRO A 33 -6.26 -5.00 -22.07
CA PRO A 33 -7.69 -5.28 -22.23
C PRO A 33 -8.06 -6.74 -21.88
N GLU A 34 -7.19 -7.67 -22.20
CA GLU A 34 -7.36 -9.09 -21.86
C GLU A 34 -7.32 -9.35 -20.35
N TYR A 35 -6.55 -8.56 -19.59
CA TYR A 35 -6.56 -8.62 -18.13
C TYR A 35 -7.90 -8.14 -17.56
N LEU A 36 -8.42 -7.03 -18.06
CA LEU A 36 -9.72 -6.53 -17.64
C LEU A 36 -10.86 -7.47 -18.03
N ALA A 37 -10.74 -8.12 -19.21
CA ALA A 37 -11.67 -9.15 -19.64
C ALA A 37 -11.61 -10.38 -18.70
N PHE A 38 -10.42 -10.81 -18.31
CA PHE A 38 -10.24 -11.87 -17.32
C PHE A 38 -10.90 -11.52 -15.98
N LEU A 39 -10.68 -10.32 -15.43
CA LEU A 39 -11.32 -9.92 -14.18
C LEU A 39 -12.85 -9.96 -14.29
N ARG A 40 -13.41 -9.45 -15.41
CA ARG A 40 -14.86 -9.50 -15.64
C ARG A 40 -15.40 -10.91 -15.75
N SER A 41 -14.71 -11.81 -16.48
CA SER A 41 -15.15 -13.21 -16.63
C SER A 41 -15.18 -13.99 -15.30
N ARG A 42 -14.44 -13.52 -14.31
CA ARG A 42 -14.37 -14.10 -12.95
C ARG A 42 -15.16 -13.32 -11.91
N ASN A 43 -15.94 -12.32 -12.34
CA ASN A 43 -16.68 -11.42 -11.44
C ASN A 43 -15.78 -10.75 -10.38
N ILE A 44 -14.52 -10.48 -10.71
CA ILE A 44 -13.58 -9.82 -9.83
C ILE A 44 -13.72 -8.30 -10.00
N PRO A 45 -14.12 -7.56 -8.96
CA PRO A 45 -14.25 -6.12 -9.04
C PRO A 45 -12.89 -5.44 -9.22
N TYR A 46 -12.87 -4.36 -9.99
CA TYR A 46 -11.68 -3.55 -10.16
C TYR A 46 -11.99 -2.07 -10.29
N LEU A 47 -11.03 -1.24 -9.91
CA LEU A 47 -11.05 0.20 -10.08
C LEU A 47 -9.86 0.63 -10.93
N VAL A 48 -10.07 1.60 -11.81
CA VAL A 48 -9.05 2.16 -12.68
C VAL A 48 -8.78 3.61 -12.29
N ALA A 49 -7.51 3.96 -12.06
CA ALA A 49 -7.09 5.34 -11.84
C ALA A 49 -5.63 5.54 -12.25
N GLY A 50 -5.39 6.59 -13.02
CA GLY A 50 -4.07 6.95 -13.55
C GLY A 50 -3.79 6.34 -14.93
N LYS A 51 -3.07 7.08 -15.75
CA LYS A 51 -2.78 6.70 -17.15
C LYS A 51 -1.76 5.55 -17.26
N GLY A 52 -0.49 5.78 -16.94
CA GLY A 52 0.59 4.79 -17.07
C GLY A 52 0.91 4.00 -15.80
N ARG A 53 0.53 4.54 -14.65
CA ARG A 53 0.66 3.94 -13.32
C ARG A 53 -0.60 4.21 -12.53
N VAL A 54 -0.84 3.42 -11.49
CA VAL A 54 -1.92 3.72 -10.56
C VAL A 54 -1.65 5.06 -9.89
N ASP A 55 -2.57 6.00 -10.08
CA ASP A 55 -2.61 7.24 -9.32
C ASP A 55 -3.19 6.92 -7.93
N LEU A 56 -2.33 6.85 -6.93
CA LEU A 56 -2.71 6.43 -5.58
C LEU A 56 -3.73 7.39 -4.95
N SER A 57 -3.57 8.70 -5.14
CA SER A 57 -4.48 9.70 -4.59
C SER A 57 -5.88 9.58 -5.21
N ALA A 58 -5.97 9.54 -6.53
CA ALA A 58 -7.23 9.34 -7.24
C ALA A 58 -7.86 7.98 -6.92
N MET A 59 -7.02 6.95 -6.77
CA MET A 59 -7.46 5.60 -6.43
C MET A 59 -8.07 5.52 -5.03
N LEU A 60 -7.43 6.11 -4.02
CA LEU A 60 -7.95 6.12 -2.65
C LEU A 60 -9.28 6.88 -2.56
N ARG A 61 -9.42 8.01 -3.30
CA ARG A 61 -10.71 8.70 -3.42
C ARG A 61 -11.78 7.79 -4.02
N LYS A 62 -11.49 7.08 -5.11
CA LYS A 62 -12.43 6.13 -5.73
C LYS A 62 -12.80 4.99 -4.78
N VAL A 63 -11.85 4.45 -4.02
CA VAL A 63 -12.12 3.42 -2.99
C VAL A 63 -13.10 3.96 -1.95
N LYS A 64 -12.85 5.16 -1.42
CA LYS A 64 -13.76 5.80 -0.46
C LYS A 64 -15.16 6.02 -1.05
N GLU A 65 -15.26 6.61 -2.23
CA GLU A 65 -16.53 6.99 -2.86
C GLU A 65 -17.35 5.79 -3.32
N LYS A 66 -16.71 4.80 -3.97
CA LYS A 66 -17.38 3.65 -4.59
C LYS A 66 -17.63 2.51 -3.63
N LEU A 67 -16.73 2.30 -2.68
CA LEU A 67 -16.79 1.17 -1.75
C LEU A 67 -17.14 1.61 -0.32
N ARG A 68 -17.28 2.91 -0.06
CA ARG A 68 -17.59 3.50 1.25
C ARG A 68 -16.61 3.09 2.34
N VAL A 69 -15.34 2.87 1.98
CA VAL A 69 -14.28 2.51 2.91
C VAL A 69 -13.79 3.76 3.64
N GLU A 70 -13.82 3.72 4.96
CA GLU A 70 -13.36 4.82 5.81
C GLU A 70 -11.89 4.65 6.25
N THR A 71 -11.49 3.42 6.49
CA THR A 71 -10.13 3.10 6.94
C THR A 71 -9.47 2.10 6.01
N ILE A 72 -8.23 2.37 5.63
CA ILE A 72 -7.41 1.47 4.83
C ILE A 72 -6.16 1.12 5.62
N VAL A 73 -5.96 -0.17 5.84
CA VAL A 73 -4.73 -0.69 6.43
C VAL A 73 -3.91 -1.34 5.33
N THR A 74 -2.62 -1.04 5.29
CA THR A 74 -1.70 -1.64 4.33
C THR A 74 -0.52 -2.31 5.03
N SER A 75 -0.27 -3.57 4.72
CA SER A 75 0.94 -4.32 5.09
C SER A 75 1.79 -4.65 3.86
N SER A 76 1.79 -3.76 2.89
CA SER A 76 2.51 -3.92 1.63
C SER A 76 4.02 -3.78 1.81
N GLY A 77 4.78 -4.26 0.83
CA GLY A 77 6.23 -4.07 0.82
C GLY A 77 6.66 -2.60 0.63
N GLY A 78 7.91 -2.32 0.91
CA GLY A 78 8.48 -0.97 0.96
C GLY A 78 8.19 -0.07 -0.23
N ARG A 79 8.05 -0.62 -1.44
CA ARG A 79 7.75 0.20 -2.65
C ARG A 79 6.39 0.88 -2.60
N LEU A 80 5.33 0.18 -2.18
CA LEU A 80 4.02 0.81 -2.06
C LEU A 80 3.97 1.71 -0.83
N SER A 81 4.53 1.27 0.30
CA SER A 81 4.66 2.09 1.51
C SER A 81 5.44 3.38 1.24
N GLY A 82 6.56 3.29 0.50
CA GLY A 82 7.35 4.44 0.08
C GLY A 82 6.58 5.40 -0.85
N ALA A 83 5.80 4.85 -1.79
CA ALA A 83 4.96 5.67 -2.67
C ALA A 83 3.84 6.39 -1.91
N LEU A 84 3.18 5.71 -0.97
CA LEU A 84 2.12 6.30 -0.15
C LEU A 84 2.64 7.44 0.73
N ILE A 85 3.77 7.25 1.44
CA ILE A 85 4.31 8.29 2.30
C ILE A 85 4.80 9.50 1.50
N ARG A 86 5.42 9.27 0.33
CA ARG A 86 5.87 10.35 -0.57
C ARG A 86 4.73 11.15 -1.19
N SER A 87 3.56 10.56 -1.29
CA SER A 87 2.36 11.21 -1.81
C SER A 87 1.47 11.79 -0.70
N SER A 88 1.96 11.84 0.55
CA SER A 88 1.22 12.33 1.72
C SER A 88 -0.13 11.63 1.92
N LEU A 89 -0.14 10.30 1.75
CA LEU A 89 -1.35 9.47 1.79
C LEU A 89 -1.38 8.51 2.99
N LEU A 90 -0.46 8.65 3.94
CA LEU A 90 -0.45 7.87 5.18
C LEU A 90 -0.77 8.78 6.37
N ASP A 91 -1.77 8.43 7.14
CA ASP A 91 -2.08 9.12 8.40
C ASP A 91 -1.24 8.57 9.56
N GLU A 92 -1.05 7.25 9.60
CA GLU A 92 -0.35 6.56 10.67
C GLU A 92 0.61 5.50 10.13
N VAL A 93 1.68 5.27 10.89
CA VAL A 93 2.66 4.20 10.65
C VAL A 93 2.76 3.34 11.90
N ASN A 94 2.51 2.05 11.73
CA ASN A 94 2.68 1.05 12.78
C ASN A 94 3.88 0.18 12.45
N ILE A 95 4.87 0.13 13.35
CA ILE A 95 6.11 -0.63 13.17
C ILE A 95 6.18 -1.70 14.26
N LEU A 96 6.32 -2.95 13.85
CA LEU A 96 6.66 -4.03 14.75
C LEU A 96 8.16 -4.33 14.59
N LEU A 97 8.94 -3.91 15.57
CA LEU A 97 10.36 -4.18 15.63
C LEU A 97 10.58 -5.55 16.25
N SER A 98 11.16 -6.48 15.50
CA SER A 98 11.57 -7.81 15.99
C SER A 98 13.04 -7.79 16.40
N PRO A 99 13.45 -8.54 17.42
CA PRO A 99 14.82 -8.57 17.94
C PRO A 99 15.70 -9.44 17.03
N ILE A 100 15.76 -9.11 15.74
CA ILE A 100 16.49 -9.84 14.70
C ILE A 100 17.28 -8.84 13.86
N VAL A 101 18.52 -9.12 13.61
CA VAL A 101 19.37 -8.34 12.70
C VAL A 101 19.55 -9.11 11.40
N ILE A 102 19.10 -8.54 10.29
CA ILE A 102 19.27 -9.17 8.97
C ILE A 102 20.54 -8.65 8.29
N GLY A 103 20.78 -7.35 8.28
CA GLY A 103 21.90 -6.72 7.59
C GLY A 103 21.81 -6.80 6.06
N GLY A 104 22.91 -6.43 5.37
CA GLY A 104 23.03 -6.50 3.91
C GLY A 104 22.71 -5.19 3.19
N PHE A 105 23.52 -4.87 2.16
CA PHE A 105 23.36 -3.64 1.35
C PHE A 105 22.13 -3.69 0.42
N SER A 106 21.64 -4.85 0.05
CA SER A 106 20.48 -5.07 -0.82
C SER A 106 19.19 -5.39 -0.06
N THR A 107 19.23 -5.39 1.27
CA THR A 107 18.06 -5.63 2.10
C THR A 107 17.01 -4.54 1.87
N PRO A 108 15.74 -4.89 1.55
CA PRO A 108 14.69 -3.91 1.32
C PRO A 108 14.44 -3.03 2.55
N THR A 109 14.22 -1.75 2.33
CA THR A 109 13.85 -0.81 3.38
C THR A 109 12.34 -0.83 3.63
N LEU A 110 11.92 -0.35 4.80
CA LEU A 110 10.50 -0.21 5.17
C LEU A 110 9.75 0.73 4.19
N PHE A 111 10.41 1.77 3.70
CA PHE A 111 9.91 2.73 2.73
C PHE A 111 10.89 2.88 1.57
N SER A 112 10.75 2.04 0.55
CA SER A 112 11.56 2.12 -0.68
C SER A 112 10.98 3.19 -1.60
N SER A 113 11.58 4.34 -1.66
CA SER A 113 11.23 5.45 -2.54
C SER A 113 12.50 6.02 -3.16
N PRO A 114 12.42 6.83 -4.23
CA PRO A 114 13.57 7.55 -4.75
C PRO A 114 14.26 8.38 -3.66
N ASP A 115 15.55 8.54 -3.79
CA ASP A 115 16.34 9.35 -2.87
C ASP A 115 15.79 10.78 -2.77
N LEU A 116 15.97 11.38 -1.60
CA LEU A 116 15.59 12.76 -1.39
C LEU A 116 16.55 13.68 -2.14
N SER A 117 16.01 14.59 -2.91
CA SER A 117 16.77 15.68 -3.54
C SER A 117 17.02 16.77 -2.49
N TRP A 118 17.94 16.49 -1.57
CA TRP A 118 18.35 17.44 -0.53
C TRP A 118 18.99 18.71 -1.15
N PRO A 119 18.71 19.93 -0.69
CA PRO A 119 17.81 20.29 0.43
C PRO A 119 16.36 20.56 0.02
N SER A 120 15.98 20.37 -1.24
CA SER A 120 14.65 20.75 -1.78
C SER A 120 13.49 19.87 -1.29
N ILE A 121 13.78 18.66 -0.82
CA ILE A 121 12.74 17.75 -0.28
C ILE A 121 13.14 17.33 1.14
N MET A 122 12.32 17.71 2.10
CA MET A 122 12.51 17.34 3.51
C MET A 122 11.97 15.93 3.79
N PRO A 123 12.57 15.20 4.76
CA PRO A 123 12.00 13.95 5.24
C PRO A 123 10.63 14.16 5.89
N ASN A 124 9.73 13.20 5.72
CA ASN A 124 8.48 13.21 6.48
C ASN A 124 8.76 13.01 7.97
N LYS A 125 8.12 13.80 8.81
CA LYS A 125 8.23 13.70 10.28
C LYS A 125 7.21 12.69 10.81
N LEU A 126 7.60 12.00 11.87
CA LEU A 126 6.74 11.06 12.58
C LEU A 126 6.63 11.51 14.05
N ALA A 127 5.41 11.67 14.56
CA ALA A 127 5.13 11.95 15.96
C ALA A 127 4.74 10.66 16.66
N LEU A 128 5.51 10.25 17.67
CA LEU A 128 5.24 9.03 18.43
C LEU A 128 3.93 9.18 19.21
N MET A 129 3.03 8.23 19.01
CA MET A 129 1.73 8.17 19.70
C MET A 129 1.74 7.11 20.80
N GLU A 130 2.33 5.95 20.52
CA GLU A 130 2.29 4.82 21.44
C GLU A 130 3.51 3.92 21.25
N THR A 131 3.97 3.33 22.36
CA THR A 131 5.01 2.30 22.39
C THR A 131 4.58 1.19 23.31
N LYS A 132 4.71 -0.06 22.86
CA LYS A 132 4.46 -1.25 23.69
C LYS A 132 5.57 -2.28 23.50
N THR A 133 6.07 -2.81 24.61
CA THR A 133 6.84 -4.04 24.60
C THR A 133 5.89 -5.22 24.55
N LEU A 134 6.12 -6.13 23.62
CA LEU A 134 5.33 -7.33 23.40
C LEU A 134 6.15 -8.57 23.78
N MET A 135 5.49 -9.72 23.79
CA MET A 135 6.18 -11.01 24.03
C MET A 135 7.34 -11.22 23.03
N ASN A 136 8.34 -11.98 23.45
CA ASN A 136 9.54 -12.30 22.67
C ASN A 136 10.33 -11.06 22.26
N ASP A 137 10.51 -10.12 23.18
CA ASP A 137 11.34 -8.92 23.04
C ASP A 137 11.00 -8.03 21.85
N LYS A 138 9.78 -8.13 21.34
CA LYS A 138 9.29 -7.28 20.25
C LYS A 138 8.83 -5.93 20.80
N VAL A 139 9.02 -4.89 20.00
CA VAL A 139 8.52 -3.54 20.31
C VAL A 139 7.56 -3.10 19.21
N TRP A 140 6.36 -2.70 19.60
CA TRP A 140 5.42 -2.07 18.71
C TRP A 140 5.45 -0.56 18.91
N LEU A 141 5.57 0.16 17.78
CA LEU A 141 5.62 1.61 17.72
C LEU A 141 4.48 2.10 16.83
N ARG A 142 3.72 3.07 17.31
CA ARG A 142 2.67 3.75 16.53
C ARG A 142 3.00 5.21 16.39
N TYR A 143 3.03 5.70 15.16
CA TYR A 143 3.33 7.09 14.84
C TYR A 143 2.22 7.72 14.02
N LYS A 144 1.93 8.98 14.28
CA LYS A 144 1.22 9.86 13.36
C LYS A 144 2.23 10.42 12.35
N VAL A 145 1.85 10.44 11.06
CA VAL A 145 2.64 11.13 10.04
C VAL A 145 2.31 12.61 10.09
N VAL A 146 3.34 13.45 10.12
CA VAL A 146 3.19 14.91 10.14
C VAL A 146 3.65 15.43 8.79
N TYR A 147 2.75 16.08 8.09
CA TYR A 147 3.02 16.79 6.84
C TYR A 147 3.07 18.28 7.15
N ASP A 148 4.11 18.94 6.64
CA ASP A 148 4.29 20.40 6.73
C ASP A 148 3.42 21.10 5.70
#